data_fed06bc54d35a426c9d8b92c602d3410
#
_entry.id   fed06bc54d35a426c9d8b92c602d3410
#
_cell.length_a   1.000
_cell.length_b   1.000
_cell.length_c   1.000
_cell.angle_alpha   90.00
_cell.angle_beta   90.00
_cell.angle_gamma   90.00
#
_symmetry.space_group_name_H-M   'P 1'
#
loop_
_entity.id
_entity.type
_entity.pdbx_description
1 polymer ?
#
loop_
_entity_poly.entity_id
_entity_poly.type
_entity_poly.pdbx_seq_one_letter_code
_entity_poly.pdbx_strand_id
1 'polypeptide(L)'
;MNGFMEKLAEVLVTVDGFVWGPVMLILLVGTGVFLTIRTGFLTWRNLGYAIKSTLSKEARQKTRGSGDISPFSALTTALAATIGTGNIVGVATAIVAGGPGALFWMWIAAFLGTATKYAEGLLAVKYRTVAEDGHIVGGPFYLSLIHISEPTRQEA
;
A
#
# COMPACT_ATOMS: atom_id res chain seq x y z
N MET A 1 8.52 40.50 1.01
CA MET A 1 7.78 39.29 0.59
C MET A 1 8.68 38.06 0.57
N ASN A 2 9.97 38.21 0.26
CA ASN A 2 10.92 37.10 0.17
C ASN A 2 11.26 36.43 1.53
N GLY A 3 11.43 37.19 2.61
CA GLY A 3 11.78 36.62 3.92
C GLY A 3 10.69 35.76 4.59
N PHE A 4 9.42 35.95 4.26
CA PHE A 4 8.33 35.08 4.73
C PHE A 4 8.35 33.74 3.99
N MET A 5 8.56 33.77 2.68
CA MET A 5 8.65 32.54 1.86
C MET A 5 9.89 31.71 2.22
N GLU A 6 11.00 32.34 2.53
CA GLU A 6 12.21 31.66 2.99
C GLU A 6 12.00 30.96 4.33
N LYS A 7 11.43 31.65 5.31
CA LYS A 7 11.07 31.04 6.60
C LYS A 7 10.07 29.90 6.47
N LEU A 8 9.07 30.07 5.61
CA LEU A 8 8.08 29.02 5.33
C LEU A 8 8.77 27.79 4.72
N ALA A 9 9.65 28.00 3.74
CA ALA A 9 10.40 26.92 3.12
C ALA A 9 11.30 26.19 4.13
N GLU A 10 11.99 26.91 5.01
CA GLU A 10 12.84 26.36 6.06
C GLU A 10 12.02 25.49 7.06
N VAL A 11 10.85 25.97 7.47
CA VAL A 11 9.95 25.21 8.34
C VAL A 11 9.46 23.95 7.64
N LEU A 12 9.05 24.05 6.37
CA LEU A 12 8.59 22.90 5.60
C LEU A 12 9.69 21.84 5.43
N VAL A 13 10.92 22.25 5.12
CA VAL A 13 12.07 21.33 5.01
C VAL A 13 12.36 20.66 6.35
N THR A 14 12.28 21.43 7.46
CA THR A 14 12.49 20.87 8.80
C THR A 14 11.43 19.85 9.17
N VAL A 15 10.17 20.15 8.90
CA VAL A 15 9.04 19.23 9.13
C VAL A 15 9.16 18.00 8.25
N ASP A 16 9.47 18.16 6.97
CA ASP A 16 9.70 17.06 6.02
C ASP A 16 10.82 16.14 6.51
N GLY A 17 11.97 16.70 6.89
CA GLY A 17 13.09 15.92 7.43
C GLY A 17 12.78 15.19 8.74
N PHE A 18 11.90 15.73 9.58
CA PHE A 18 11.44 15.06 10.79
C PHE A 18 10.46 13.93 10.46
N VAL A 19 9.46 14.20 9.61
CA VAL A 19 8.42 13.22 9.24
C VAL A 19 9.03 12.04 8.48
N TRP A 20 9.87 12.31 7.47
CA TRP A 20 10.54 11.27 6.67
C TRP A 20 11.86 10.78 7.27
N GLY A 21 12.17 11.22 8.48
CA GLY A 21 13.36 10.83 9.22
C GLY A 21 13.31 9.44 9.84
N PRO A 22 14.18 9.14 10.80
CA PRO A 22 14.32 7.82 11.42
C PRO A 22 13.02 7.28 12.02
N VAL A 23 12.15 8.15 12.54
CA VAL A 23 10.88 7.75 13.18
C VAL A 23 9.96 7.05 12.16
N MET A 24 9.74 7.67 11.00
CA MET A 24 8.91 7.07 9.95
C MET A 24 9.54 5.80 9.40
N LEU A 25 10.85 5.77 9.21
CA LEU A 25 11.56 4.57 8.75
C LEU A 25 11.39 3.40 9.72
N ILE A 26 11.55 3.65 11.04
CA ILE A 26 11.35 2.63 12.07
C ILE A 26 9.90 2.14 12.06
N LEU A 27 8.93 3.04 11.94
CA LEU A 27 7.52 2.66 11.87
C LEU A 27 7.21 1.82 10.62
N LEU A 28 7.69 2.22 9.45
CA LEU A 28 7.45 1.49 8.20
C LEU A 28 8.10 0.11 8.21
N VAL A 29 9.39 0.04 8.55
CA VAL A 29 10.12 -1.22 8.61
C VAL A 29 9.59 -2.09 9.74
N GLY A 30 9.36 -1.51 10.93
CA GLY A 30 8.83 -2.20 12.10
C GLY A 30 7.44 -2.80 11.84
N THR A 31 6.54 -2.06 11.20
CA THR A 31 5.23 -2.57 10.78
C THR A 31 5.38 -3.72 9.78
N GLY A 32 6.27 -3.59 8.81
CA GLY A 32 6.56 -4.64 7.82
C GLY A 32 7.07 -5.92 8.48
N VAL A 33 8.02 -5.80 9.41
CA VAL A 33 8.56 -6.92 10.20
C VAL A 33 7.47 -7.56 11.05
N PHE A 34 6.75 -6.74 11.82
CA PHE A 34 5.66 -7.21 12.68
C PHE A 34 4.62 -7.99 11.90
N LEU A 35 4.13 -7.46 10.78
CA LEU A 35 3.14 -8.13 9.95
C LEU A 35 3.70 -9.40 9.30
N THR A 36 4.95 -9.39 8.84
CA THR A 36 5.59 -10.57 8.26
C THR A 36 5.64 -11.73 9.28
N ILE A 37 6.05 -11.45 10.52
CA ILE A 37 6.09 -12.44 11.59
C ILE A 37 4.68 -12.86 12.00
N ARG A 38 3.79 -11.90 12.20
CA ARG A 38 2.40 -12.15 12.67
C ARG A 38 1.59 -12.98 11.66
N THR A 39 1.82 -12.81 10.38
CA THR A 39 1.19 -13.61 9.31
C THR A 39 1.92 -14.93 9.02
N GLY A 40 3.03 -15.22 9.70
CA GLY A 40 3.81 -16.45 9.50
C GLY A 40 4.37 -16.57 8.10
N PHE A 41 4.88 -15.48 7.51
CA PHE A 41 5.41 -15.42 6.14
C PHE A 41 4.39 -15.87 5.07
N LEU A 42 3.11 -15.70 5.31
CA LEU A 42 2.03 -16.19 4.45
C LEU A 42 2.17 -15.69 3.02
N THR A 43 2.56 -14.44 2.83
CA THR A 43 2.75 -13.83 1.50
C THR A 43 3.74 -14.61 0.66
N TRP A 44 4.84 -15.05 1.25
CA TRP A 44 5.90 -15.77 0.57
C TRP A 44 5.58 -17.26 0.38
N ARG A 45 4.98 -17.86 1.38
CA ARG A 45 4.58 -19.27 1.33
C ARG A 45 3.55 -19.53 0.24
N ASN A 46 2.65 -18.58 0.01
CA ASN A 46 1.56 -18.71 -0.94
C ASN A 46 1.79 -17.95 -2.25
N LEU A 47 3.01 -17.43 -2.49
CA LEU A 47 3.33 -16.65 -3.68
C LEU A 47 3.04 -17.42 -4.98
N GLY A 48 3.44 -18.68 -5.05
CA GLY A 48 3.19 -19.53 -6.23
C GLY A 48 1.69 -19.74 -6.50
N TYR A 49 0.91 -19.95 -5.45
CA TYR A 49 -0.55 -20.04 -5.56
C TYR A 49 -1.17 -18.72 -6.03
N ALA A 50 -0.74 -17.59 -5.45
CA ALA A 50 -1.23 -16.26 -5.82
C ALA A 50 -0.94 -15.94 -7.29
N ILE A 51 0.26 -16.20 -7.78
CA ILE A 51 0.65 -16.01 -9.18
C ILE A 51 -0.23 -16.88 -10.08
N LYS A 52 -0.35 -18.17 -9.77
CA LYS A 52 -1.15 -19.10 -10.56
C LYS A 52 -2.63 -18.68 -10.60
N SER A 53 -3.21 -18.30 -9.46
CA SER A 53 -4.61 -17.90 -9.36
C SER A 53 -4.92 -16.58 -10.06
N THR A 54 -3.93 -15.68 -10.20
CA THR A 54 -4.12 -14.37 -10.81
C THR A 54 -3.84 -14.37 -12.33
N LEU A 55 -2.86 -15.15 -12.78
CA LEU A 55 -2.44 -15.19 -14.19
C LEU A 55 -3.09 -16.33 -15.00
N SER A 56 -3.85 -17.22 -14.35
CA SER A 56 -4.50 -18.33 -15.05
C SER A 56 -5.52 -17.83 -16.07
N LYS A 57 -5.79 -18.65 -17.09
CA LYS A 57 -6.84 -18.35 -18.10
C LYS A 57 -8.20 -18.10 -17.44
N GLU A 58 -8.47 -18.80 -16.35
CA GLU A 58 -9.72 -18.68 -15.58
C GLU A 58 -9.81 -17.34 -14.82
N ALA A 59 -8.69 -16.78 -14.40
CA ALA A 59 -8.63 -15.48 -13.72
C ALA A 59 -8.94 -14.30 -14.65
N ARG A 60 -8.84 -14.50 -15.95
CA ARG A 60 -9.19 -13.49 -16.97
C ARG A 60 -10.68 -13.43 -17.24
N GLN A 61 -11.42 -14.49 -16.89
CA GLN A 61 -12.87 -14.53 -17.05
C GLN A 61 -13.55 -13.86 -15.85
N LYS A 62 -14.50 -12.96 -16.12
CA LYS A 62 -15.19 -12.10 -15.15
C LYS A 62 -16.05 -12.86 -14.10
N THR A 63 -16.15 -14.19 -14.18
CA THR A 63 -17.22 -14.97 -13.59
C THR A 63 -16.92 -15.62 -12.24
N ARG A 64 -15.78 -15.37 -11.60
CA ARG A 64 -15.46 -16.03 -10.32
C ARG A 64 -15.29 -15.03 -9.18
N GLY A 65 -16.39 -14.67 -8.55
CA GLY A 65 -16.41 -13.91 -7.30
C GLY A 65 -17.52 -12.88 -7.25
N SER A 66 -17.83 -12.41 -6.07
CA SER A 66 -18.78 -11.31 -5.80
C SER A 66 -18.16 -9.93 -6.05
N GLY A 67 -17.26 -9.78 -7.01
CA GLY A 67 -16.58 -8.52 -7.34
C GLY A 67 -16.99 -8.00 -8.71
N ASP A 68 -16.82 -6.69 -8.94
CA ASP A 68 -17.21 -6.03 -10.19
C ASP A 68 -16.19 -6.26 -11.32
N ILE A 69 -14.96 -6.66 -10.99
CA ILE A 69 -13.85 -6.84 -11.93
C ILE A 69 -13.17 -8.21 -11.75
N SER A 70 -12.54 -8.69 -12.82
CA SER A 70 -11.79 -9.95 -12.76
C SER A 70 -10.49 -9.80 -11.95
N PRO A 71 -9.95 -10.90 -11.36
CA PRO A 71 -8.67 -10.85 -10.65
C PRO A 71 -7.51 -10.31 -11.49
N PHE A 72 -7.50 -10.61 -12.78
CA PHE A 72 -6.49 -10.09 -13.70
C PHE A 72 -6.65 -8.58 -13.94
N SER A 73 -7.88 -8.07 -14.10
CA SER A 73 -8.14 -6.64 -14.20
C SER A 73 -7.75 -5.89 -12.92
N ALA A 74 -8.04 -6.48 -11.75
CA ALA A 74 -7.63 -5.91 -10.47
C ALA A 74 -6.10 -5.80 -10.36
N LEU A 75 -5.36 -6.85 -10.78
CA LEU A 75 -3.91 -6.81 -10.81
C LEU A 75 -3.38 -5.71 -11.75
N THR A 76 -3.89 -5.63 -12.98
CA THR A 76 -3.42 -4.63 -13.95
C THR A 76 -3.73 -3.21 -13.50
N THR A 77 -4.89 -2.98 -12.90
CA THR A 77 -5.24 -1.67 -12.32
C THR A 77 -4.33 -1.31 -11.14
N ALA A 78 -4.06 -2.26 -10.24
CA ALA A 78 -3.16 -2.04 -9.13
C ALA A 78 -1.72 -1.74 -9.60
N LEU A 79 -1.22 -2.46 -10.60
CA LEU A 79 0.09 -2.19 -11.20
C LEU A 79 0.14 -0.82 -11.86
N ALA A 80 -0.87 -0.45 -12.64
CA ALA A 80 -0.95 0.85 -13.28
C ALA A 80 -0.98 2.01 -12.27
N ALA A 81 -1.69 1.83 -11.15
CA ALA A 81 -1.74 2.82 -10.08
C ALA A 81 -0.44 2.92 -9.27
N THR A 82 0.32 1.82 -9.18
CA THR A 82 1.55 1.76 -8.38
C THR A 82 2.78 2.25 -9.16
N ILE A 83 2.80 2.05 -10.48
CA ILE A 83 3.92 2.48 -11.32
C ILE A 83 3.84 4.00 -11.52
N GLY A 84 4.69 4.73 -10.84
CA GLY A 84 4.79 6.19 -10.88
C GLY A 84 6.23 6.67 -11.07
N THR A 85 6.39 7.98 -11.09
CA THR A 85 7.71 8.63 -11.21
C THR A 85 8.69 8.19 -10.11
N GLY A 86 8.21 7.89 -8.91
CA GLY A 86 9.02 7.37 -7.80
C GLY A 86 9.73 6.05 -8.12
N ASN A 87 9.10 5.18 -8.91
CA ASN A 87 9.69 3.89 -9.28
C ASN A 87 10.79 4.01 -10.35
N ILE A 88 10.85 5.11 -11.05
CA ILE A 88 11.85 5.38 -12.10
C ILE A 88 12.88 6.38 -11.58
N VAL A 89 12.46 7.61 -11.33
CA VAL A 89 13.34 8.70 -10.90
C VAL A 89 13.82 8.48 -9.46
N GLY A 90 12.93 8.08 -8.54
CA GLY A 90 13.27 7.82 -7.15
C GLY A 90 14.30 6.68 -6.99
N VAL A 91 14.17 5.62 -7.77
CA VAL A 91 15.16 4.53 -7.79
C VAL A 91 16.50 5.01 -8.33
N ALA A 92 16.48 5.75 -9.45
CA ALA A 92 17.71 6.29 -10.04
C ALA A 92 18.43 7.24 -9.07
N THR A 93 17.71 8.16 -8.44
CA THR A 93 18.29 9.08 -7.44
C THR A 93 18.81 8.36 -6.21
N ALA A 94 18.13 7.33 -5.73
CA ALA A 94 18.59 6.51 -4.61
C ALA A 94 19.90 5.78 -4.94
N ILE A 95 20.05 5.25 -6.16
CA ILE A 95 21.28 4.60 -6.61
C ILE A 95 22.42 5.62 -6.74
N VAL A 96 22.14 6.80 -7.27
CA VAL A 96 23.16 7.87 -7.39
C VAL A 96 23.64 8.32 -6.01
N ALA A 97 22.72 8.47 -5.05
CA ALA A 97 23.06 8.92 -3.69
C ALA A 97 23.69 7.84 -2.81
N GLY A 98 23.20 6.59 -2.89
CA GLY A 98 23.58 5.49 -2.01
C GLY A 98 24.43 4.40 -2.66
N GLY A 99 24.74 4.54 -3.94
CA GLY A 99 25.51 3.54 -4.69
C GLY A 99 24.77 2.20 -4.83
N PRO A 100 25.49 1.11 -5.19
CA PRO A 100 24.90 -0.23 -5.38
C PRO A 100 24.23 -0.79 -4.13
N GLY A 101 24.66 -0.36 -2.93
CA GLY A 101 24.06 -0.74 -1.65
C GLY A 101 22.60 -0.32 -1.51
N ALA A 102 22.20 0.77 -2.18
CA ALA A 102 20.81 1.24 -2.17
C ALA A 102 19.86 0.17 -2.73
N LEU A 103 20.23 -0.52 -3.82
CA LEU A 103 19.43 -1.61 -4.40
C LEU A 103 19.19 -2.75 -3.41
N PHE A 104 20.22 -3.15 -2.68
CA PHE A 104 20.11 -4.20 -1.68
C PHE A 104 19.10 -3.83 -0.58
N TRP A 105 19.19 -2.62 -0.05
CA TRP A 105 18.26 -2.15 0.97
C TRP A 105 16.83 -1.96 0.44
N MET A 106 16.69 -1.53 -0.81
CA MET A 106 15.38 -1.45 -1.47
C MET A 106 14.72 -2.82 -1.62
N TRP A 107 15.48 -3.88 -1.91
CA TRP A 107 14.94 -5.23 -1.95
C TRP A 107 14.48 -5.71 -0.57
N ILE A 108 15.26 -5.44 0.49
CA ILE A 108 14.85 -5.77 1.86
C ILE A 108 13.57 -5.01 2.22
N ALA A 109 13.50 -3.72 1.93
CA ALA A 109 12.31 -2.90 2.19
C ALA A 109 11.09 -3.43 1.40
N ALA A 110 11.26 -3.78 0.14
CA ALA A 110 10.20 -4.37 -0.68
C ALA A 110 9.74 -5.72 -0.12
N PHE A 111 10.67 -6.58 0.33
CA PHE A 111 10.35 -7.84 0.96
C PHE A 111 9.43 -7.67 2.18
N LEU A 112 9.74 -6.74 3.06
CA LEU A 112 8.94 -6.43 4.25
C LEU A 112 7.63 -5.70 3.88
N GLY A 113 7.67 -4.83 2.89
CA GLY A 113 6.51 -4.07 2.39
C GLY A 113 5.40 -4.95 1.78
N THR A 114 5.73 -6.13 1.27
CA THR A 114 4.70 -7.06 0.74
C THR A 114 3.72 -7.52 1.80
N ALA A 115 4.14 -7.72 3.04
CA ALA A 115 3.26 -8.08 4.14
C ALA A 115 2.29 -6.95 4.51
N THR A 116 2.74 -5.70 4.45
CA THR A 116 1.89 -4.52 4.67
C THR A 116 0.82 -4.40 3.58
N LYS A 117 1.20 -4.58 2.32
CA LYS A 117 0.23 -4.58 1.20
C LYS A 117 -0.76 -5.75 1.27
N TYR A 118 -0.32 -6.90 1.71
CA TYR A 118 -1.22 -8.03 1.95
C TYR A 118 -2.25 -7.71 3.04
N ALA A 119 -1.82 -7.13 4.16
CA ALA A 119 -2.71 -6.74 5.24
C ALA A 119 -3.73 -5.67 4.80
N GLU A 120 -3.28 -4.67 4.04
CA GLU A 120 -4.16 -3.64 3.45
C GLU A 120 -5.24 -4.26 2.55
N GLY A 121 -4.84 -5.13 1.63
CA GLY A 121 -5.76 -5.82 0.74
C GLY A 121 -6.74 -6.75 1.49
N LEU A 122 -6.27 -7.45 2.51
CA LEU A 122 -7.10 -8.30 3.35
C LEU A 122 -8.17 -7.50 4.09
N LEU A 123 -7.79 -6.36 4.68
CA LEU A 123 -8.72 -5.45 5.36
C LEU A 123 -9.73 -4.85 4.37
N ALA A 124 -9.28 -4.42 3.20
CA ALA A 124 -10.15 -3.89 2.16
C ALA A 124 -11.23 -4.90 1.72
N VAL A 125 -10.87 -6.17 1.61
CA VAL A 125 -11.83 -7.23 1.27
C VAL A 125 -12.73 -7.59 2.46
N LYS A 126 -12.18 -7.66 3.67
CA LYS A 126 -12.93 -8.02 4.88
C LYS A 126 -14.04 -7.02 5.20
N TYR A 127 -13.75 -5.73 5.05
CA TYR A 127 -14.65 -4.63 5.40
C TYR A 127 -15.33 -3.99 4.19
N ARG A 128 -15.34 -4.69 3.05
CA ARG A 128 -16.09 -4.23 1.88
C ARG A 128 -17.59 -4.27 2.15
N THR A 129 -18.31 -3.30 1.61
CA THR A 129 -19.77 -3.24 1.64
C THR A 129 -20.31 -3.01 0.23
N VAL A 130 -21.60 -3.21 0.07
CA VAL A 130 -22.31 -2.92 -1.18
C VAL A 130 -22.96 -1.56 -1.01
N ALA A 131 -22.65 -0.61 -1.89
CA ALA A 131 -23.28 0.69 -1.92
C ALA A 131 -24.75 0.60 -2.41
N GLU A 132 -25.52 1.65 -2.25
CA GLU A 132 -26.94 1.68 -2.64
C GLU A 132 -27.15 1.45 -4.14
N ASP A 133 -26.16 1.77 -4.96
CA ASP A 133 -26.13 1.55 -6.41
C ASP A 133 -25.71 0.13 -6.81
N GLY A 134 -25.45 -0.75 -5.85
CA GLY A 134 -25.03 -2.14 -6.05
C GLY A 134 -23.54 -2.34 -6.30
N HIS A 135 -22.73 -1.30 -6.36
CA HIS A 135 -21.28 -1.42 -6.50
C HIS A 135 -20.60 -1.80 -5.19
N ILE A 136 -19.48 -2.52 -5.30
CA ILE A 136 -18.68 -2.91 -4.15
C ILE A 136 -17.74 -1.75 -3.78
N VAL A 137 -17.87 -1.24 -2.56
CA VAL A 137 -17.00 -0.21 -1.99
C VAL A 137 -16.16 -0.78 -0.86
N GLY A 138 -14.91 -0.36 -0.80
CA GLY A 138 -13.95 -0.81 0.21
C GLY A 138 -12.63 -0.06 0.07
N GLY A 139 -11.67 -0.41 0.92
CA GLY A 139 -10.34 0.18 0.90
C GLY A 139 -10.06 1.11 2.08
N PRO A 140 -8.84 1.69 2.15
CA PRO A 140 -8.39 2.46 3.32
C PRO A 140 -9.27 3.67 3.63
N PHE A 141 -9.72 4.40 2.62
CA PHE A 141 -10.60 5.55 2.79
C PHE A 141 -11.95 5.17 3.38
N TYR A 142 -12.53 4.09 2.89
CA TYR A 142 -13.82 3.59 3.37
C TYR A 142 -13.72 3.11 4.81
N LEU A 143 -12.64 2.39 5.15
CA LEU A 143 -12.35 1.97 6.52
C LEU A 143 -12.22 3.15 7.47
N SER A 144 -11.53 4.22 7.05
CA SER A 144 -11.40 5.44 7.84
C SER A 144 -12.75 6.11 8.07
N LEU A 145 -13.60 6.19 7.06
CA LEU A 145 -14.95 6.76 7.16
C LEU A 145 -15.85 5.96 8.11
N ILE A 146 -15.83 4.63 8.04
CA ILE A 146 -16.61 3.78 8.95
C ILE A 146 -16.20 4.02 10.40
N HIS A 147 -14.90 4.04 10.70
CA HIS A 147 -14.41 4.25 12.06
C HIS A 147 -14.66 5.67 12.60
N ILE A 148 -14.81 6.67 11.72
CA ILE A 148 -15.13 8.04 12.13
C ILE A 148 -16.65 8.24 12.28
N SER A 149 -17.47 7.56 11.47
CA SER A 149 -18.93 7.77 11.42
C SER A 149 -19.75 6.79 12.25
N GLU A 150 -19.21 5.63 12.63
CA GLU A 150 -19.93 4.59 13.38
C GLU A 150 -20.06 4.76 14.90
N PRO A 151 -19.29 5.59 15.62
CA PRO A 151 -19.57 5.77 17.06
C PRO A 151 -21.01 6.28 17.33
N THR A 152 -21.67 6.87 16.35
CA THR A 152 -23.01 7.41 16.50
C THR A 152 -24.14 6.43 16.11
N ARG A 153 -23.84 5.30 15.49
CA ARG A 153 -24.86 4.36 14.98
C ARG A 153 -25.11 3.16 15.89
N GLN A 154 -24.25 2.92 16.87
CA GLN A 154 -24.42 1.85 17.84
C GLN A 154 -25.20 2.26 19.10
N GLU A 155 -25.53 3.54 19.27
CA GLU A 155 -26.30 4.06 20.41
C GLU A 155 -27.75 4.48 20.03
N ALA A 156 -28.22 4.13 18.88
CA ALA A 156 -29.59 4.30 18.46
C ALA A 156 -30.22 2.95 18.10
#